data_da9d556aaa4225105f5ef4e0224904f0
#
_entry.id   da9d556aaa4225105f5ef4e0224904f0
#
_cell.length_a   1.000
_cell.length_b   1.000
_cell.length_c   1.000
_cell.angle_alpha   90.00
_cell.angle_beta   90.00
_cell.angle_gamma   90.00
#
_symmetry.space_group_name_H-M   'P 1'
#
loop_
_entity.id
_entity.type
_entity.pdbx_description
1 polymer ?
#
loop_
_entity_poly.entity_id
_entity_poly.type
_entity_poly.pdbx_seq_one_letter_code
_entity_poly.pdbx_strand_id
1 'polypeptide(L)'
;VVVREDLLGHALPICPSAFDYKVVADNQSMYNTPPTWGIYMAGLTFQWLKRQTEGNLSGIAAMELRNTAKAELLYSAIDNSQFYVNKVAANCRSRMNIPFFLRDESRNEAFLTGARERGLLQLKGHKSVGGMRASIYNAMPIEGVQALVTYLREFEQKHA
;
A
#
# COMPACT_ATOMS: atom_id res chain seq x y z
N VAL A 1 -16.21 1.13 -11.11
CA VAL A 1 -15.52 1.19 -12.40
C VAL A 1 -16.01 2.42 -13.12
N VAL A 2 -15.11 3.16 -13.78
CA VAL A 2 -15.45 4.28 -14.67
C VAL A 2 -15.12 3.83 -16.09
N VAL A 3 -16.10 3.89 -16.98
CA VAL A 3 -15.98 3.45 -18.36
C VAL A 3 -16.33 4.60 -19.28
N ARG A 4 -15.53 4.82 -20.30
CA ARG A 4 -15.80 5.79 -21.35
C ARG A 4 -16.99 5.31 -22.19
N GLU A 5 -17.91 6.21 -22.57
CA GLU A 5 -19.18 5.88 -23.19
C GLU A 5 -19.01 5.12 -24.54
N ASP A 6 -18.01 5.50 -25.34
CA ASP A 6 -17.72 4.84 -26.62
C ASP A 6 -17.23 3.40 -26.51
N LEU A 7 -16.92 2.92 -25.28
CA LEU A 7 -16.55 1.54 -25.02
C LEU A 7 -17.74 0.66 -24.61
N LEU A 8 -18.94 1.21 -24.49
CA LEU A 8 -20.14 0.46 -24.16
C LEU A 8 -20.71 -0.23 -25.40
N GLY A 9 -21.33 -1.40 -25.22
CA GLY A 9 -22.03 -2.13 -26.27
C GLY A 9 -21.15 -2.98 -27.20
N HIS A 10 -19.88 -3.20 -26.86
CA HIS A 10 -18.94 -4.01 -27.63
C HIS A 10 -18.66 -5.38 -26.97
N ALA A 11 -19.50 -5.80 -26.04
CA ALA A 11 -19.36 -7.11 -25.43
C ALA A 11 -19.57 -8.23 -26.46
N LEU A 12 -18.77 -9.29 -26.36
CA LEU A 12 -18.95 -10.47 -27.19
C LEU A 12 -20.29 -11.18 -26.87
N PRO A 13 -20.93 -11.86 -27.82
CA PRO A 13 -22.21 -12.59 -27.62
C PRO A 13 -22.17 -13.60 -26.46
N ILE A 14 -20.98 -14.14 -26.15
CA ILE A 14 -20.77 -15.09 -25.05
C ILE A 14 -20.63 -14.38 -23.67
N CYS A 15 -20.52 -13.04 -23.65
CA CYS A 15 -20.33 -12.31 -22.41
C CYS A 15 -21.57 -12.44 -21.51
N PRO A 16 -21.42 -12.92 -20.27
CA PRO A 16 -22.54 -12.90 -19.32
C PRO A 16 -23.01 -11.46 -19.08
N SER A 17 -24.32 -11.26 -18.95
CA SER A 17 -24.93 -9.92 -18.76
C SER A 17 -24.35 -9.14 -17.59
N ALA A 18 -23.93 -9.81 -16.51
CA ALA A 18 -23.32 -9.18 -15.34
C ALA A 18 -21.93 -8.58 -15.63
N PHE A 19 -21.28 -8.97 -16.71
CA PHE A 19 -19.98 -8.42 -17.16
C PHE A 19 -20.10 -7.50 -18.39
N ASP A 20 -21.31 -7.34 -18.95
CA ASP A 20 -21.57 -6.40 -20.02
C ASP A 20 -21.77 -4.99 -19.43
N TYR A 21 -20.80 -4.12 -19.65
CA TYR A 21 -20.87 -2.73 -19.16
C TYR A 21 -22.06 -1.95 -19.70
N LYS A 22 -22.58 -2.28 -20.92
CA LYS A 22 -23.78 -1.65 -21.46
C LYS A 22 -25.00 -1.99 -20.59
N VAL A 23 -25.18 -3.28 -20.26
CA VAL A 23 -26.27 -3.74 -19.38
C VAL A 23 -26.16 -3.07 -18.01
N VAL A 24 -24.96 -3.02 -17.44
CA VAL A 24 -24.74 -2.40 -16.12
C VAL A 24 -25.02 -0.90 -16.17
N ALA A 25 -24.59 -0.19 -17.24
CA ALA A 25 -24.84 1.25 -17.40
C ALA A 25 -26.32 1.58 -17.55
N ASP A 26 -27.06 0.82 -18.38
CA ASP A 26 -28.50 1.01 -18.59
C ASP A 26 -29.32 0.79 -17.30
N ASN A 27 -28.78 0.08 -16.35
CA ASN A 27 -29.33 -0.14 -15.01
C ASN A 27 -28.71 0.75 -13.93
N GLN A 28 -28.05 1.85 -14.28
CA GLN A 28 -27.43 2.81 -13.35
C GLN A 28 -26.49 2.11 -12.33
N SER A 29 -25.72 1.12 -12.78
CA SER A 29 -24.82 0.28 -11.98
C SER A 29 -25.54 -0.61 -10.94
N MET A 30 -26.86 -0.74 -11.02
CA MET A 30 -27.67 -1.53 -10.08
C MET A 30 -28.35 -2.72 -10.78
N TYR A 31 -27.75 -3.27 -11.82
CA TYR A 31 -28.23 -4.52 -12.44
C TYR A 31 -28.30 -5.67 -11.44
N ASN A 32 -27.32 -5.73 -10.52
CA ASN A 32 -27.37 -6.58 -9.34
C ASN A 32 -27.34 -5.70 -8.08
N THR A 33 -27.70 -6.28 -6.92
CA THR A 33 -27.64 -5.58 -5.63
C THR A 33 -26.25 -5.03 -5.39
N PRO A 34 -26.07 -3.72 -5.15
CA PRO A 34 -24.76 -3.13 -4.91
C PRO A 34 -24.21 -3.57 -3.54
N PRO A 35 -22.87 -3.60 -3.35
CA PRO A 35 -22.24 -3.94 -2.08
C PRO A 35 -22.38 -2.78 -1.08
N THR A 36 -23.60 -2.55 -0.59
CA THR A 36 -24.00 -1.38 0.22
C THR A 36 -23.12 -1.17 1.44
N TRP A 37 -22.78 -2.24 2.16
CA TRP A 37 -21.88 -2.17 3.32
C TRP A 37 -20.48 -1.66 2.93
N GLY A 38 -19.90 -2.19 1.85
CA GLY A 38 -18.59 -1.73 1.34
C GLY A 38 -18.61 -0.26 0.92
N ILE A 39 -19.69 0.18 0.27
CA ILE A 39 -19.89 1.58 -0.13
C ILE A 39 -20.01 2.48 1.11
N TYR A 40 -20.76 2.07 2.13
CA TYR A 40 -20.89 2.81 3.37
C TYR A 40 -19.55 2.97 4.09
N MET A 41 -18.78 1.87 4.25
CA MET A 41 -17.47 1.90 4.89
C MET A 41 -16.45 2.75 4.11
N ALA A 42 -16.47 2.67 2.78
CA ALA A 42 -15.66 3.56 1.93
C ALA A 42 -16.04 5.03 2.12
N GLY A 43 -17.34 5.32 2.20
CA GLY A 43 -17.85 6.67 2.49
C GLY A 43 -17.33 7.23 3.81
N LEU A 44 -17.34 6.43 4.88
CA LEU A 44 -16.78 6.82 6.19
C LEU A 44 -15.27 7.10 6.09
N THR A 45 -14.54 6.27 5.37
CA THR A 45 -13.10 6.45 5.15
C THR A 45 -12.82 7.73 4.35
N PHE A 46 -13.62 8.04 3.33
CA PHE A 46 -13.49 9.30 2.58
C PHE A 46 -13.80 10.52 3.43
N GLN A 47 -14.81 10.45 4.32
CA GLN A 47 -15.09 11.51 5.28
C GLN A 47 -13.94 11.69 6.28
N TRP A 48 -13.35 10.61 6.76
CA TRP A 48 -12.15 10.67 7.60
C TRP A 48 -10.99 11.35 6.86
N LEU A 49 -10.73 10.96 5.61
CA LEU A 49 -9.66 11.54 4.79
C LEU A 49 -9.86 13.05 4.57
N LYS A 50 -11.09 13.48 4.26
CA LYS A 50 -11.42 14.90 4.07
C LYS A 50 -11.11 15.76 5.31
N ARG A 51 -11.17 15.19 6.52
CA ARG A 51 -10.88 15.89 7.78
C ARG A 51 -9.41 15.90 8.17
N GLN A 52 -8.54 15.20 7.43
CA GLN A 52 -7.11 15.25 7.70
C GLN A 52 -6.53 16.62 7.35
N THR A 53 -5.60 17.12 8.19
CA THR A 53 -4.92 18.40 7.97
C THR A 53 -3.43 18.27 8.24
N GLU A 54 -2.62 19.03 7.51
CA GLU A 54 -1.18 19.13 7.71
C GLU A 54 -0.72 20.55 7.34
N GLY A 55 -0.34 21.37 8.33
CA GLY A 55 -0.13 22.80 8.13
C GLY A 55 -1.36 23.46 7.49
N ASN A 56 -1.22 24.07 6.35
CA ASN A 56 -2.29 24.72 5.60
C ASN A 56 -2.99 23.77 4.59
N LEU A 57 -2.59 22.51 4.52
CA LEU A 57 -3.16 21.52 3.62
C LEU A 57 -4.27 20.73 4.29
N SER A 58 -5.23 20.25 3.50
CA SER A 58 -6.32 19.41 3.97
C SER A 58 -6.63 18.26 3.01
N GLY A 59 -7.29 17.23 3.52
CA GLY A 59 -7.75 16.08 2.74
C GLY A 59 -6.60 15.34 2.06
N ILE A 60 -6.72 15.14 0.76
CA ILE A 60 -5.76 14.38 -0.06
C ILE A 60 -4.38 15.02 -0.03
N ALA A 61 -4.29 16.35 -0.12
CA ALA A 61 -3.00 17.06 -0.13
C ALA A 61 -2.23 16.90 1.20
N ALA A 62 -2.92 16.99 2.33
CA ALA A 62 -2.34 16.72 3.64
C ALA A 62 -1.86 15.27 3.76
N MET A 63 -2.66 14.33 3.28
CA MET A 63 -2.30 12.92 3.30
C MET A 63 -1.14 12.59 2.37
N GLU A 64 -1.06 13.25 1.20
CA GLU A 64 0.05 13.08 0.28
C GLU A 64 1.37 13.52 0.91
N LEU A 65 1.38 14.67 1.59
CA LEU A 65 2.57 15.17 2.30
C LEU A 65 3.06 14.16 3.34
N ARG A 66 2.14 13.64 4.19
CA ARG A 66 2.47 12.62 5.20
C ARG A 66 2.99 11.33 4.57
N ASN A 67 2.34 10.85 3.53
CA ASN A 67 2.73 9.60 2.87
C ASN A 67 4.08 9.74 2.17
N THR A 68 4.37 10.90 1.60
CA THR A 68 5.68 11.21 1.01
C THR A 68 6.76 11.16 2.08
N ALA A 69 6.59 11.86 3.20
CA ALA A 69 7.56 11.86 4.29
C ALA A 69 7.82 10.45 4.87
N LYS A 70 6.78 9.65 5.06
CA LYS A 70 6.90 8.25 5.49
C LYS A 70 7.68 7.39 4.52
N ALA A 71 7.35 7.51 3.23
CA ALA A 71 8.00 6.73 2.17
C ALA A 71 9.46 7.11 2.01
N GLU A 72 9.79 8.41 1.98
CA GLU A 72 11.15 8.91 1.88
C GLU A 72 12.02 8.44 3.05
N LEU A 73 11.49 8.49 4.28
CA LEU A 73 12.18 8.01 5.45
C LEU A 73 12.59 6.54 5.32
N LEU A 74 11.67 5.68 4.88
CA LEU A 74 11.93 4.25 4.78
C LEU A 74 12.81 3.91 3.56
N TYR A 75 12.53 4.51 2.39
CA TYR A 75 13.38 4.31 1.21
C TYR A 75 14.81 4.78 1.44
N SER A 76 14.99 5.94 2.08
CA SER A 76 16.34 6.44 2.42
C SER A 76 17.10 5.45 3.32
N ALA A 77 16.43 4.84 4.28
CA ALA A 77 17.06 3.84 5.16
C ALA A 77 17.48 2.58 4.38
N ILE A 78 16.66 2.14 3.43
CA ILE A 78 16.95 0.97 2.60
C ILE A 78 18.05 1.27 1.56
N ASP A 79 17.95 2.39 0.84
CA ASP A 79 18.83 2.73 -0.28
C ASP A 79 20.25 3.07 0.18
N ASN A 80 20.42 3.62 1.39
CA ASN A 80 21.73 3.94 1.97
C ASN A 80 22.37 2.74 2.70
N SER A 81 21.68 1.61 2.81
CA SER A 81 22.17 0.41 3.47
C SER A 81 22.94 -0.49 2.49
N GLN A 82 24.00 -1.13 2.99
CA GLN A 82 24.66 -2.22 2.28
C GLN A 82 24.05 -3.59 2.63
N PHE A 83 23.13 -3.64 3.56
CA PHE A 83 22.50 -4.84 4.08
C PHE A 83 21.14 -5.15 3.44
N TYR A 84 20.41 -4.08 3.08
CA TYR A 84 19.09 -4.17 2.45
C TYR A 84 19.13 -3.77 0.98
N VAL A 85 18.11 -4.17 0.23
CA VAL A 85 17.94 -3.75 -1.16
C VAL A 85 16.44 -3.63 -1.52
N ASN A 86 16.09 -2.58 -2.25
CA ASN A 86 14.81 -2.46 -2.95
C ASN A 86 15.02 -2.74 -4.45
N LYS A 87 14.23 -3.66 -5.01
CA LYS A 87 14.34 -4.08 -6.41
C LYS A 87 13.39 -3.31 -7.36
N VAL A 88 12.60 -2.36 -6.83
CA VAL A 88 11.65 -1.56 -7.62
C VAL A 88 12.35 -0.34 -8.19
N ALA A 89 12.16 -0.09 -9.49
CA ALA A 89 12.67 1.11 -10.15
C ALA A 89 12.18 2.37 -9.42
N ALA A 90 13.07 3.36 -9.22
CA ALA A 90 12.78 4.52 -8.37
C ALA A 90 11.51 5.29 -8.78
N ASN A 91 11.26 5.41 -10.10
CA ASN A 91 10.08 6.07 -10.65
C ASN A 91 8.78 5.24 -10.56
N CYS A 92 8.85 3.99 -10.09
CA CYS A 92 7.71 3.08 -9.92
C CYS A 92 7.44 2.73 -8.46
N ARG A 93 8.11 3.39 -7.52
CA ARG A 93 8.01 3.11 -6.08
C ARG A 93 6.67 3.54 -5.50
N SER A 94 6.04 2.63 -4.74
CA SER A 94 4.80 2.91 -3.99
C SER A 94 5.11 3.67 -2.71
N ARG A 95 4.25 4.62 -2.35
CA ARG A 95 4.26 5.28 -1.03
C ARG A 95 3.48 4.49 0.03
N MET A 96 2.84 3.37 -0.34
CA MET A 96 1.94 2.58 0.53
C MET A 96 2.50 1.22 0.90
N ASN A 97 3.08 0.51 -0.07
CA ASN A 97 3.68 -0.80 0.11
C ASN A 97 5.13 -0.75 -0.35
N ILE A 98 6.04 -0.89 0.57
CA ILE A 98 7.47 -0.83 0.31
C ILE A 98 8.07 -2.23 0.47
N PRO A 99 8.33 -2.94 -0.65
CA PRO A 99 9.04 -4.22 -0.60
C PRO A 99 10.53 -3.97 -0.39
N PHE A 100 11.19 -4.83 0.36
CA PHE A 100 12.64 -4.84 0.50
C PHE A 100 13.14 -6.25 0.81
N PHE A 101 14.44 -6.45 0.61
CA PHE A 101 15.09 -7.74 0.78
C PHE A 101 16.35 -7.56 1.62
N LEU A 102 16.68 -8.56 2.43
CA LEU A 102 18.02 -8.70 2.94
C LEU A 102 18.90 -9.24 1.81
N ARG A 103 20.14 -8.76 1.67
CA ARG A 103 21.09 -9.31 0.69
C ARG A 103 21.46 -10.75 1.02
N ASP A 104 21.57 -11.07 2.31
CA ASP A 104 21.67 -12.43 2.83
C ASP A 104 20.28 -12.93 3.25
N GLU A 105 19.59 -13.62 2.34
CA GLU A 105 18.24 -14.13 2.58
C GLU A 105 18.16 -15.20 3.66
N SER A 106 19.29 -15.83 4.05
CA SER A 106 19.32 -16.80 5.15
C SER A 106 18.93 -16.19 6.50
N ARG A 107 19.03 -14.86 6.62
CA ARG A 107 18.67 -14.08 7.82
C ARG A 107 17.21 -13.64 7.88
N ASN A 108 16.41 -13.93 6.85
CA ASN A 108 15.02 -13.49 6.77
C ASN A 108 14.17 -13.90 7.97
N GLU A 109 14.36 -15.13 8.46
CA GLU A 109 13.59 -15.66 9.59
C GLU A 109 13.98 -14.99 10.91
N ALA A 110 15.27 -14.79 11.14
CA ALA A 110 15.78 -14.05 12.29
C ALA A 110 15.28 -12.58 12.29
N PHE A 111 15.30 -11.94 11.13
CA PHE A 111 14.76 -10.58 10.96
C PHE A 111 13.26 -10.50 11.32
N LEU A 112 12.45 -11.40 10.76
CA LEU A 112 10.99 -11.40 11.02
C LEU A 112 10.66 -11.73 12.48
N THR A 113 11.44 -12.60 13.12
CA THR A 113 11.26 -12.93 14.54
C THR A 113 11.59 -11.74 15.43
N GLY A 114 12.77 -11.13 15.25
CA GLY A 114 13.14 -9.93 16.03
C GLY A 114 12.25 -8.73 15.80
N ALA A 115 11.72 -8.57 14.57
CA ALA A 115 10.72 -7.55 14.28
C ALA A 115 9.43 -7.78 15.09
N ARG A 116 8.94 -9.03 15.12
CA ARG A 116 7.72 -9.40 15.87
C ARG A 116 7.87 -9.15 17.36
N GLU A 117 9.02 -9.47 17.95
CA GLU A 117 9.32 -9.22 19.36
C GLU A 117 9.26 -7.74 19.73
N ARG A 118 9.45 -6.84 18.74
CA ARG A 118 9.33 -5.39 18.89
C ARG A 118 7.97 -4.81 18.48
N GLY A 119 6.98 -5.68 18.24
CA GLY A 119 5.66 -5.27 17.81
C GLY A 119 5.55 -4.82 16.34
N LEU A 120 6.61 -5.04 15.53
CA LEU A 120 6.61 -4.77 14.09
C LEU A 120 6.03 -5.99 13.36
N LEU A 121 4.72 -5.97 13.15
CA LEU A 121 3.95 -7.10 12.65
C LEU A 121 3.77 -7.07 11.12
N GLN A 122 3.49 -8.24 10.53
CA GLN A 122 3.10 -8.41 9.12
C GLN A 122 4.15 -7.92 8.08
N LEU A 123 5.44 -7.97 8.45
CA LEU A 123 6.52 -7.55 7.55
C LEU A 123 6.90 -8.60 6.50
N LYS A 124 6.45 -9.86 6.61
CA LYS A 124 6.73 -10.90 5.61
C LYS A 124 6.18 -10.49 4.25
N GLY A 125 7.02 -10.58 3.21
CA GLY A 125 6.65 -10.27 1.83
C GLY A 125 5.59 -11.21 1.27
N HIS A 126 5.02 -10.84 0.12
CA HIS A 126 4.03 -11.69 -0.55
C HIS A 126 4.68 -13.01 -0.99
N LYS A 127 3.94 -14.12 -0.88
CA LYS A 127 4.43 -15.46 -1.19
C LYS A 127 5.03 -15.63 -2.60
N SER A 128 4.57 -14.82 -3.56
CA SER A 128 5.09 -14.84 -4.95
C SER A 128 6.33 -13.97 -5.16
N VAL A 129 6.66 -13.08 -4.23
CA VAL A 129 7.75 -12.11 -4.35
C VAL A 129 8.86 -12.41 -3.35
N GLY A 130 8.52 -12.88 -2.16
CA GLY A 130 9.47 -13.12 -1.06
C GLY A 130 9.87 -11.83 -0.34
N GLY A 131 10.99 -11.91 0.40
CA GLY A 131 11.53 -10.80 1.16
C GLY A 131 10.59 -10.24 2.21
N MET A 132 10.64 -8.93 2.39
CA MET A 132 9.84 -8.17 3.35
C MET A 132 8.94 -7.16 2.62
N ARG A 133 7.87 -6.75 3.28
CA ARG A 133 6.98 -5.70 2.79
C ARG A 133 6.48 -4.86 3.96
N ALA A 134 6.83 -3.60 3.98
CA ALA A 134 6.24 -2.63 4.89
C ALA A 134 4.96 -2.03 4.28
N SER A 135 3.82 -2.23 4.95
CA SER A 135 2.54 -1.63 4.58
C SER A 135 2.33 -0.38 5.44
N ILE A 136 2.59 0.79 4.87
CA ILE A 136 2.56 2.09 5.55
C ILE A 136 1.40 2.96 5.06
N TYR A 137 0.20 2.40 5.05
CA TYR A 137 -1.01 3.05 4.56
C TYR A 137 -1.31 4.38 5.26
N ASN A 138 -2.35 5.09 4.78
CA ASN A 138 -2.74 6.42 5.25
C ASN A 138 -2.82 6.55 6.78
N ALA A 139 -3.38 5.55 7.46
CA ALA A 139 -3.55 5.58 8.91
C ALA A 139 -2.29 5.24 9.72
N MET A 140 -1.23 4.73 9.07
CA MET A 140 0.04 4.48 9.74
C MET A 140 0.71 5.80 10.11
N PRO A 141 0.96 6.09 11.40
CA PRO A 141 1.68 7.28 11.80
C PRO A 141 3.16 7.19 11.44
N ILE A 142 3.84 8.33 11.37
CA ILE A 142 5.28 8.39 11.02
C ILE A 142 6.14 7.66 12.07
N GLU A 143 5.72 7.66 13.32
CA GLU A 143 6.39 6.96 14.43
C GLU A 143 6.49 5.45 14.19
N GLY A 144 5.48 4.85 13.55
CA GLY A 144 5.52 3.44 13.15
C GLY A 144 6.60 3.16 12.12
N VAL A 145 6.80 4.08 11.18
CA VAL A 145 7.87 3.99 10.19
C VAL A 145 9.23 4.24 10.82
N GLN A 146 9.33 5.21 11.75
CA GLN A 146 10.56 5.47 12.52
C GLN A 146 10.99 4.25 13.34
N ALA A 147 10.04 3.57 13.99
CA ALA A 147 10.30 2.33 14.73
C ALA A 147 10.88 1.24 13.82
N LEU A 148 10.32 1.07 12.61
CA LEU A 148 10.87 0.14 11.63
C LEU A 148 12.28 0.54 11.19
N VAL A 149 12.52 1.81 10.88
CA VAL A 149 13.86 2.30 10.47
C VAL A 149 14.88 2.11 11.58
N THR A 150 14.51 2.35 12.84
CA THR A 150 15.37 2.07 13.98
C THR A 150 15.73 0.59 14.04
N TYR A 151 14.74 -0.29 13.89
CA TYR A 151 14.97 -1.73 13.88
C TYR A 151 15.88 -2.18 12.71
N LEU A 152 15.66 -1.63 11.51
CA LEU A 152 16.53 -1.92 10.36
C LEU A 152 18.00 -1.63 10.68
N ARG A 153 18.29 -0.46 11.25
CA ARG A 153 19.67 -0.05 11.60
C ARG A 153 20.29 -0.94 12.68
N GLU A 154 19.54 -1.25 13.74
CA GLU A 154 20.01 -2.09 14.82
C GLU A 154 20.25 -3.55 14.35
N PHE A 155 19.36 -4.07 13.49
CA PHE A 155 19.55 -5.41 12.94
C PHE A 155 20.76 -5.48 12.00
N GLU A 156 20.96 -4.47 11.15
CA GLU A 156 22.15 -4.33 10.32
C GLU A 156 23.43 -4.28 11.17
N GLN A 157 23.50 -3.39 12.17
CA GLN A 157 24.66 -3.27 13.06
C GLN A 157 25.04 -4.58 13.76
N LYS A 158 24.03 -5.38 14.12
CA LYS A 158 24.24 -6.65 14.81
C LYS A 158 24.71 -7.77 13.88
N HIS A 159 24.44 -7.66 12.56
CA HIS A 159 24.59 -8.78 11.62
C HIS A 159 25.41 -8.44 10.37
N ALA A 160 25.91 -7.18 10.23
CA ALA A 160 26.81 -6.76 9.17
C ALA A 160 28.22 -7.35 9.32
#